data_73ab06308cae17805211c3a5db2137cb
#
_entry.id   73ab06308cae17805211c3a5db2137cb
#
_cell.length_a   1.000
_cell.length_b   1.000
_cell.length_c   1.000
_cell.angle_alpha   90.00
_cell.angle_beta   90.00
_cell.angle_gamma   90.00
#
_symmetry.space_group_name_H-M   'P 1'
#
loop_
_entity.id
_entity.type
_entity.pdbx_description
1 polymer ?
#
loop_
_entity_poly.entity_id
_entity_poly.type
_entity_poly.pdbx_seq_one_letter_code
_entity_poly.pdbx_strand_id
1 'polypeptide(L)'
;MNPLNRILTILLLTLVSPWAHGQSFSLAPLPYPHDALAPVIDEQTMRIHHGRHHQAYVDNLNKAVAAAPALAGLSLEALMAQISKTGDAVRNNGGGHWNHTFFWQSMTRPGQGGAPSPALLAAINRDFGSLDQFKAAFKAAGLGRFGSGWAWLIVTTDGKLKITSTPNQDNPLMDIVADRGQPILGNDVWEHAYYLQYQNRRGDYLDAWWQVVDWNVISRRYADAQK
;
A
#
# COMPACT_ATOMS: atom_id res chain seq x y z
N MET A 1 66.08 -34.15 35.82
CA MET A 1 64.76 -34.55 35.27
C MET A 1 63.92 -33.29 35.13
N ASN A 2 63.74 -32.82 33.92
CA ASN A 2 62.99 -31.56 33.58
C ASN A 2 61.56 -31.92 33.18
N PRO A 3 60.52 -31.30 33.74
CA PRO A 3 59.18 -31.44 33.18
C PRO A 3 58.94 -30.40 32.08
N LEU A 4 58.59 -30.88 30.89
CA LEU A 4 58.16 -30.05 29.73
C LEU A 4 56.85 -29.34 30.05
N ASN A 5 56.88 -28.02 30.06
CA ASN A 5 55.71 -27.17 29.98
C ASN A 5 55.11 -27.22 28.55
N ARG A 6 53.95 -27.87 28.39
CA ARG A 6 53.13 -27.78 27.18
C ARG A 6 52.24 -26.57 27.29
N ILE A 7 52.55 -25.51 26.54
CA ILE A 7 51.66 -24.36 26.37
C ILE A 7 50.58 -24.75 25.35
N LEU A 8 49.35 -24.87 25.82
CA LEU A 8 48.17 -25.11 24.97
C LEU A 8 47.69 -23.77 24.43
N THR A 9 48.01 -23.47 23.17
CA THR A 9 47.52 -22.28 22.48
C THR A 9 46.09 -22.53 22.02
N ILE A 10 45.12 -21.92 22.73
CA ILE A 10 43.70 -21.95 22.31
C ILE A 10 43.54 -20.92 21.19
N LEU A 11 43.33 -21.41 19.98
CA LEU A 11 42.97 -20.59 18.82
C LEU A 11 41.48 -20.23 18.91
N LEU A 12 41.16 -19.00 19.32
CA LEU A 12 39.80 -18.47 19.25
C LEU A 12 39.46 -18.23 17.77
N LEU A 13 38.73 -19.14 17.13
CA LEU A 13 38.08 -18.88 15.86
C LEU A 13 36.88 -17.94 16.12
N THR A 14 37.05 -16.67 15.83
CA THR A 14 35.91 -15.74 15.70
C THR A 14 35.13 -16.11 14.46
N LEU A 15 34.00 -16.78 14.63
CA LEU A 15 33.00 -16.98 13.60
C LEU A 15 32.43 -15.61 13.22
N VAL A 16 32.95 -15.02 12.17
CA VAL A 16 32.31 -13.88 11.49
C VAL A 16 31.06 -14.45 10.81
N SER A 17 29.89 -14.28 11.44
CA SER A 17 28.62 -14.58 10.80
C SER A 17 28.54 -13.77 9.52
N PRO A 18 28.28 -14.39 8.35
CA PRO A 18 27.97 -13.63 7.15
C PRO A 18 26.76 -12.77 7.45
N TRP A 19 26.89 -11.47 7.32
CA TRP A 19 25.79 -10.53 7.43
C TRP A 19 24.74 -10.98 6.42
N ALA A 20 23.62 -11.51 6.91
CA ALA A 20 22.46 -11.74 6.10
C ALA A 20 22.07 -10.36 5.54
N HIS A 21 22.34 -10.13 4.27
CA HIS A 21 21.81 -8.97 3.57
C HIS A 21 20.30 -9.16 3.55
N GLY A 22 19.61 -8.52 4.49
CA GLY A 22 18.16 -8.50 4.52
C GLY A 22 17.65 -8.02 3.17
N GLN A 23 16.60 -8.66 2.66
CA GLN A 23 15.95 -8.27 1.42
C GLN A 23 15.60 -6.79 1.51
N SER A 24 16.18 -5.95 0.64
CA SER A 24 15.84 -4.54 0.55
C SER A 24 14.58 -4.36 -0.30
N PHE A 25 13.69 -3.47 0.12
CA PHE A 25 12.55 -3.05 -0.67
C PHE A 25 13.01 -2.18 -1.85
N SER A 26 12.31 -2.24 -2.96
CA SER A 26 12.63 -1.48 -4.17
C SER A 26 11.36 -0.87 -4.77
N LEU A 27 11.52 0.30 -5.39
CA LEU A 27 10.45 0.93 -6.15
C LEU A 27 10.27 0.17 -7.47
N ALA A 28 9.15 -0.51 -7.62
CA ALA A 28 8.79 -1.14 -8.88
C ALA A 28 8.43 -0.05 -9.93
N PRO A 29 8.73 -0.27 -11.23
CA PRO A 29 8.26 0.63 -12.27
C PRO A 29 6.73 0.67 -12.32
N LEU A 30 6.16 1.80 -12.77
CA LEU A 30 4.73 1.89 -13.05
C LEU A 30 4.34 0.87 -14.14
N PRO A 31 3.14 0.26 -14.06
CA PRO A 31 2.65 -0.64 -15.10
C PRO A 31 2.25 0.08 -16.40
N TYR A 32 2.38 1.40 -16.46
CA TYR A 32 2.05 2.29 -17.60
C TYR A 32 2.96 3.52 -17.58
N PRO A 33 3.09 4.27 -18.72
CA PRO A 33 3.81 5.54 -18.77
C PRO A 33 3.20 6.60 -17.84
N HIS A 34 4.01 7.59 -17.43
CA HIS A 34 3.58 8.63 -16.49
C HIS A 34 2.40 9.49 -17.01
N ASP A 35 2.25 9.64 -18.31
CA ASP A 35 1.17 10.38 -18.95
C ASP A 35 -0.10 9.54 -19.18
N ALA A 36 -0.07 8.25 -18.88
CA ALA A 36 -1.13 7.30 -19.22
C ALA A 36 -2.47 7.58 -18.55
N LEU A 37 -2.47 8.23 -17.40
CA LEU A 37 -3.69 8.54 -16.64
C LEU A 37 -4.29 9.91 -16.98
N ALA A 38 -3.64 10.69 -17.84
CA ALA A 38 -4.19 11.97 -18.29
C ALA A 38 -5.50 11.75 -19.10
N PRO A 39 -6.49 12.66 -19.00
CA PRO A 39 -6.47 13.93 -18.24
C PRO A 39 -6.91 13.79 -16.78
N VAL A 40 -7.08 12.58 -16.23
CA VAL A 40 -7.61 12.35 -14.88
C VAL A 40 -6.55 12.63 -13.80
N ILE A 41 -5.33 12.16 -14.02
CA ILE A 41 -4.17 12.50 -13.20
C ILE A 41 -3.07 12.94 -14.16
N ASP A 42 -2.56 14.16 -13.97
CA ASP A 42 -1.57 14.75 -14.86
C ASP A 42 -0.19 14.08 -14.75
N GLU A 43 0.59 14.17 -15.82
CA GLU A 43 1.93 13.56 -15.90
C GLU A 43 2.87 14.08 -14.82
N GLN A 44 2.81 15.37 -14.49
CA GLN A 44 3.69 15.97 -13.48
C GLN A 44 3.39 15.39 -12.10
N THR A 45 2.10 15.27 -11.74
CA THR A 45 1.69 14.57 -10.53
C THR A 45 2.25 13.15 -10.50
N MET A 46 2.10 12.38 -11.58
CA MET A 46 2.59 11.00 -11.64
C MET A 46 4.11 10.90 -11.47
N ARG A 47 4.88 11.78 -12.12
CA ARG A 47 6.35 11.82 -11.99
C ARG A 47 6.81 12.13 -10.58
N ILE A 48 6.17 13.09 -9.92
CA ILE A 48 6.50 13.49 -8.55
C ILE A 48 6.02 12.41 -7.56
N HIS A 49 4.79 11.97 -7.70
CA HIS A 49 4.14 11.05 -6.78
C HIS A 49 4.84 9.68 -6.76
N HIS A 50 5.15 9.10 -7.94
CA HIS A 50 5.91 7.86 -8.02
C HIS A 50 7.40 8.08 -7.73
N GLY A 51 8.06 8.98 -8.47
CA GLY A 51 9.52 9.08 -8.47
C GLY A 51 10.11 9.85 -7.27
N ARG A 52 9.29 10.59 -6.49
CA ARG A 52 9.74 11.33 -5.31
C ARG A 52 9.07 10.84 -4.04
N HIS A 53 7.74 10.90 -3.95
CA HIS A 53 7.04 10.50 -2.72
C HIS A 53 7.16 9.00 -2.47
N HIS A 54 6.82 8.15 -3.43
CA HIS A 54 6.91 6.70 -3.25
C HIS A 54 8.37 6.25 -3.08
N GLN A 55 9.31 6.78 -3.86
CA GLN A 55 10.74 6.48 -3.69
C GLN A 55 11.23 6.82 -2.27
N ALA A 56 10.82 7.98 -1.71
CA ALA A 56 11.21 8.36 -0.35
C ALA A 56 10.66 7.38 0.70
N TYR A 57 9.45 6.87 0.54
CA TYR A 57 8.93 5.81 1.43
C TYR A 57 9.79 4.55 1.37
N VAL A 58 10.18 4.10 0.16
CA VAL A 58 11.06 2.93 -0.01
C VAL A 58 12.41 3.14 0.67
N ASP A 59 13.06 4.29 0.42
CA ASP A 59 14.38 4.60 0.97
C ASP A 59 14.35 4.67 2.51
N ASN A 60 13.32 5.30 3.07
CA ASN A 60 13.18 5.44 4.51
C ASN A 60 12.76 4.13 5.19
N LEU A 61 11.93 3.29 4.53
CA LEU A 61 11.61 1.95 5.02
C LEU A 61 12.88 1.09 5.11
N ASN A 62 13.72 1.10 4.07
CA ASN A 62 14.97 0.35 4.08
C ASN A 62 15.89 0.79 5.22
N LYS A 63 16.01 2.11 5.49
CA LYS A 63 16.77 2.62 6.63
C LYS A 63 16.16 2.14 7.97
N ALA A 64 14.83 2.18 8.10
CA ALA A 64 14.15 1.77 9.32
C ALA A 64 14.31 0.26 9.60
N VAL A 65 14.19 -0.58 8.56
CA VAL A 65 14.40 -2.03 8.70
C VAL A 65 15.86 -2.37 8.97
N ALA A 66 16.81 -1.69 8.35
CA ALA A 66 18.23 -1.88 8.64
C ALA A 66 18.61 -1.54 10.09
N ALA A 67 17.90 -0.57 10.71
CA ALA A 67 18.08 -0.22 12.12
C ALA A 67 17.36 -1.18 13.09
N ALA A 68 16.55 -2.12 12.60
CA ALA A 68 15.76 -3.06 13.39
C ALA A 68 15.96 -4.50 12.93
N PRO A 69 17.05 -5.19 13.34
CA PRO A 69 17.40 -6.53 12.85
C PRO A 69 16.30 -7.58 12.97
N ALA A 70 15.41 -7.44 13.96
CA ALA A 70 14.26 -8.34 14.15
C ALA A 70 13.23 -8.26 13.00
N LEU A 71 13.27 -7.21 12.16
CA LEU A 71 12.39 -7.03 11.01
C LEU A 71 13.03 -7.51 9.70
N ALA A 72 14.31 -7.90 9.73
CA ALA A 72 15.04 -8.33 8.54
C ALA A 72 14.39 -9.56 7.91
N GLY A 73 14.23 -9.54 6.59
CA GLY A 73 13.66 -10.65 5.82
C GLY A 73 12.13 -10.77 5.88
N LEU A 74 11.43 -9.90 6.61
CA LEU A 74 9.97 -9.87 6.59
C LEU A 74 9.46 -9.26 5.27
N SER A 75 8.39 -9.85 4.73
CA SER A 75 7.66 -9.24 3.61
C SER A 75 6.95 -7.95 4.06
N LEU A 76 6.57 -7.13 3.10
CA LEU A 76 5.85 -5.88 3.39
C LEU A 76 4.50 -6.15 4.08
N GLU A 77 3.77 -7.19 3.64
CA GLU A 77 2.53 -7.64 4.27
C GLU A 77 2.74 -8.13 5.71
N ALA A 78 3.83 -8.87 5.95
CA ALA A 78 4.18 -9.34 7.30
C ALA A 78 4.52 -8.17 8.24
N LEU A 79 5.14 -7.10 7.71
CA LEU A 79 5.34 -5.85 8.47
C LEU A 79 4.00 -5.18 8.78
N MET A 80 3.09 -5.06 7.79
CA MET A 80 1.76 -4.46 8.01
C MET A 80 0.96 -5.20 9.08
N ALA A 81 0.96 -6.53 9.05
CA ALA A 81 0.21 -7.36 9.99
C ALA A 81 0.64 -7.22 11.47
N GLN A 82 1.81 -6.67 11.74
CA GLN A 82 2.36 -6.50 13.08
C GLN A 82 2.90 -5.08 13.36
N ILE A 83 2.31 -4.08 12.73
CA ILE A 83 2.73 -2.67 12.85
C ILE A 83 2.76 -2.19 14.30
N SER A 84 1.85 -2.69 15.16
CA SER A 84 1.85 -2.37 16.60
C SER A 84 3.18 -2.72 17.31
N LYS A 85 3.99 -3.60 16.73
CA LYS A 85 5.29 -4.05 17.27
C LYS A 85 6.48 -3.35 16.62
N THR A 86 6.22 -2.44 15.68
CA THR A 86 7.24 -1.67 14.97
C THR A 86 7.19 -0.20 15.38
N GLY A 87 8.20 0.57 15.01
CA GLY A 87 8.19 2.02 15.27
C GLY A 87 7.49 2.78 14.15
N ASP A 88 7.20 4.07 14.40
CA ASP A 88 6.53 4.97 13.46
C ASP A 88 7.21 5.06 12.10
N ALA A 89 8.54 4.94 12.05
CA ALA A 89 9.27 4.94 10.78
C ALA A 89 8.86 3.77 9.88
N VAL A 90 8.69 2.57 10.42
CA VAL A 90 8.21 1.39 9.66
C VAL A 90 6.73 1.54 9.32
N ARG A 91 5.90 1.99 10.28
CA ARG A 91 4.47 2.23 10.05
C ARG A 91 4.25 3.21 8.88
N ASN A 92 4.86 4.38 8.94
CA ASN A 92 4.62 5.42 7.94
C ASN A 92 5.25 5.08 6.58
N ASN A 93 6.47 4.57 6.56
CA ASN A 93 7.18 4.32 5.31
C ASN A 93 6.82 2.94 4.70
N GLY A 94 6.59 1.92 5.52
CA GLY A 94 6.07 0.63 5.09
C GLY A 94 4.64 0.74 4.56
N GLY A 95 3.77 1.44 5.29
CA GLY A 95 2.44 1.77 4.83
C GLY A 95 2.47 2.57 3.53
N GLY A 96 3.30 3.61 3.47
CA GLY A 96 3.47 4.42 2.26
C GLY A 96 3.91 3.58 1.06
N HIS A 97 4.90 2.71 1.23
CA HIS A 97 5.36 1.84 0.15
C HIS A 97 4.26 0.86 -0.31
N TRP A 98 3.58 0.20 0.62
CA TRP A 98 2.51 -0.75 0.30
C TRP A 98 1.33 -0.06 -0.39
N ASN A 99 0.84 1.04 0.18
CA ASN A 99 -0.32 1.78 -0.32
C ASN A 99 -0.12 2.27 -1.76
N HIS A 100 1.07 2.84 -2.05
CA HIS A 100 1.37 3.36 -3.38
C HIS A 100 1.55 2.24 -4.41
N THR A 101 2.23 1.13 -4.06
CA THR A 101 2.31 -0.04 -4.94
C THR A 101 0.92 -0.55 -5.29
N PHE A 102 0.05 -0.68 -4.30
CA PHE A 102 -1.33 -1.11 -4.47
C PHE A 102 -2.14 -0.14 -5.35
N PHE A 103 -1.94 1.16 -5.16
CA PHE A 103 -2.62 2.23 -5.90
C PHE A 103 -2.25 2.22 -7.38
N TRP A 104 -0.96 2.16 -7.71
CA TRP A 104 -0.51 2.11 -9.10
C TRP A 104 -1.09 0.92 -9.86
N GLN A 105 -1.13 -0.24 -9.23
CA GLN A 105 -1.70 -1.46 -9.82
C GLN A 105 -3.22 -1.42 -9.97
N SER A 106 -3.91 -0.49 -9.29
CA SER A 106 -5.37 -0.35 -9.32
C SER A 106 -5.86 0.47 -10.49
N MET A 107 -4.97 1.06 -11.29
CA MET A 107 -5.31 2.02 -12.33
C MET A 107 -4.80 1.60 -13.71
N THR A 108 -5.47 2.10 -14.72
CA THR A 108 -5.12 1.95 -16.13
C THR A 108 -5.53 3.20 -16.92
N ARG A 109 -5.25 3.25 -18.23
CA ARG A 109 -5.65 4.37 -19.09
C ARG A 109 -7.16 4.63 -19.00
N PRO A 110 -7.60 5.91 -19.09
CA PRO A 110 -9.01 6.23 -19.06
C PRO A 110 -9.82 5.40 -20.07
N GLY A 111 -10.92 4.82 -19.59
CA GLY A 111 -11.82 3.99 -20.40
C GLY A 111 -11.33 2.56 -20.68
N GLN A 112 -10.15 2.15 -20.21
CA GLN A 112 -9.61 0.80 -20.42
C GLN A 112 -9.79 -0.14 -19.22
N GLY A 113 -10.35 0.36 -18.12
CA GLY A 113 -10.51 -0.42 -16.88
C GLY A 113 -11.62 -1.47 -16.90
N GLY A 114 -12.44 -1.50 -17.95
CA GLY A 114 -13.56 -2.44 -18.06
C GLY A 114 -14.69 -2.15 -17.05
N ALA A 115 -15.30 -3.23 -16.55
CA ALA A 115 -16.38 -3.19 -15.57
C ALA A 115 -16.12 -4.22 -14.44
N PRO A 116 -16.75 -4.07 -13.27
CA PRO A 116 -16.70 -5.10 -12.24
C PRO A 116 -17.15 -6.46 -12.79
N SER A 117 -16.48 -7.52 -12.39
CA SER A 117 -16.96 -8.89 -12.73
C SER A 117 -18.36 -9.13 -12.19
N PRO A 118 -19.12 -10.08 -12.75
CA PRO A 118 -20.46 -10.39 -12.24
C PRO A 118 -20.49 -10.70 -10.74
N ALA A 119 -19.47 -11.40 -10.22
CA ALA A 119 -19.36 -11.71 -8.81
C ALA A 119 -19.11 -10.46 -7.94
N LEU A 120 -18.18 -9.59 -8.35
CA LEU A 120 -17.92 -8.33 -7.64
C LEU A 120 -19.14 -7.40 -7.72
N LEU A 121 -19.78 -7.28 -8.87
CA LEU A 121 -20.98 -6.45 -9.03
C LEU A 121 -22.14 -6.95 -8.16
N ALA A 122 -22.34 -8.27 -8.07
CA ALA A 122 -23.33 -8.86 -7.18
C ALA A 122 -23.04 -8.53 -5.70
N ALA A 123 -21.77 -8.59 -5.28
CA ALA A 123 -21.37 -8.22 -3.92
C ALA A 123 -21.58 -6.71 -3.67
N ILE A 124 -21.21 -5.85 -4.64
CA ILE A 124 -21.46 -4.40 -4.56
C ILE A 124 -22.97 -4.13 -4.42
N ASN A 125 -23.81 -4.75 -5.22
CA ASN A 125 -25.25 -4.57 -5.15
C ASN A 125 -25.84 -5.10 -3.82
N ARG A 126 -25.34 -6.24 -3.33
CA ARG A 126 -25.75 -6.79 -2.03
C ARG A 126 -25.43 -5.83 -0.86
N ASP A 127 -24.22 -5.25 -0.85
CA ASP A 127 -23.72 -4.54 0.32
C ASP A 127 -23.95 -3.03 0.25
N PHE A 128 -24.13 -2.46 -0.97
CA PHE A 128 -24.31 -1.01 -1.17
C PHE A 128 -25.58 -0.65 -1.96
N GLY A 129 -26.31 -1.63 -2.49
CA GLY A 129 -27.53 -1.39 -3.27
C GLY A 129 -27.29 -1.26 -4.77
N SER A 130 -26.29 -0.49 -5.20
CA SER A 130 -25.89 -0.34 -6.61
C SER A 130 -24.44 0.13 -6.75
N LEU A 131 -23.89 0.03 -7.95
CA LEU A 131 -22.56 0.57 -8.27
C LEU A 131 -22.48 2.09 -8.04
N ASP A 132 -23.55 2.82 -8.35
CA ASP A 132 -23.59 4.27 -8.14
C ASP A 132 -23.65 4.63 -6.67
N GLN A 133 -24.43 3.91 -5.86
CA GLN A 133 -24.46 4.08 -4.41
C GLN A 133 -23.12 3.73 -3.77
N PHE A 134 -22.46 2.67 -4.25
CA PHE A 134 -21.09 2.33 -3.84
C PHE A 134 -20.12 3.48 -4.13
N LYS A 135 -20.11 4.01 -5.37
CA LYS A 135 -19.24 5.13 -5.75
C LYS A 135 -19.49 6.37 -4.90
N ALA A 136 -20.77 6.69 -4.64
CA ALA A 136 -21.16 7.79 -3.77
C ALA A 136 -20.66 7.60 -2.33
N ALA A 137 -20.81 6.40 -1.76
CA ALA A 137 -20.32 6.07 -0.43
C ALA A 137 -18.78 6.11 -0.34
N PHE A 138 -18.08 5.63 -1.38
CA PHE A 138 -16.61 5.70 -1.46
C PHE A 138 -16.12 7.15 -1.52
N LYS A 139 -16.76 7.98 -2.35
CA LYS A 139 -16.50 9.42 -2.40
C LYS A 139 -16.73 10.08 -1.03
N ALA A 140 -17.82 9.76 -0.35
CA ALA A 140 -18.12 10.29 0.98
C ALA A 140 -17.03 9.91 2.00
N ALA A 141 -16.52 8.69 1.96
CA ALA A 141 -15.41 8.25 2.81
C ALA A 141 -14.11 9.03 2.53
N GLY A 142 -13.78 9.26 1.25
CA GLY A 142 -12.62 10.06 0.84
C GLY A 142 -12.73 11.53 1.23
N LEU A 143 -13.91 12.14 1.10
CA LEU A 143 -14.19 13.51 1.54
C LEU A 143 -14.18 13.65 3.06
N GLY A 144 -14.74 12.66 3.77
CA GLY A 144 -14.79 12.64 5.23
C GLY A 144 -13.43 12.38 5.89
N ARG A 145 -12.41 11.92 5.13
CA ARG A 145 -11.06 11.77 5.66
C ARG A 145 -10.42 13.15 5.86
N PHE A 146 -10.47 13.62 7.10
CA PHE A 146 -9.86 14.90 7.46
C PHE A 146 -8.33 14.82 7.31
N GLY A 147 -7.73 15.80 6.60
CA GLY A 147 -6.30 15.82 6.31
C GLY A 147 -5.86 14.76 5.29
N SER A 148 -4.69 14.21 5.51
CA SER A 148 -4.08 13.20 4.65
C SER A 148 -4.54 11.79 5.02
N GLY A 149 -4.68 10.93 4.02
CA GLY A 149 -5.04 9.53 4.22
C GLY A 149 -5.54 8.85 2.97
N TRP A 150 -6.29 7.78 3.16
CA TRP A 150 -6.75 6.88 2.11
C TRP A 150 -8.21 6.52 2.30
N ALA A 151 -8.94 6.32 1.20
CA ALA A 151 -10.23 5.66 1.17
C ALA A 151 -10.08 4.24 0.62
N TRP A 152 -10.77 3.27 1.22
CA TRP A 152 -10.61 1.85 0.92
C TRP A 152 -11.94 1.15 0.69
N LEU A 153 -11.95 0.18 -0.24
CA LEU A 153 -12.91 -0.92 -0.29
C LEU A 153 -12.20 -2.18 0.18
N ILE A 154 -12.72 -2.81 1.22
CA ILE A 154 -12.17 -4.03 1.79
C ILE A 154 -13.18 -5.19 1.73
N VAL A 155 -12.65 -6.40 1.72
CA VAL A 155 -13.39 -7.62 2.05
C VAL A 155 -13.15 -7.94 3.51
N THR A 156 -14.22 -7.98 4.28
CA THR A 156 -14.19 -8.30 5.71
C THR A 156 -14.09 -9.81 5.93
N THR A 157 -13.77 -10.26 7.13
CA THR A 157 -13.62 -11.69 7.46
C THR A 157 -14.91 -12.50 7.30
N ASP A 158 -16.09 -11.84 7.30
CA ASP A 158 -17.39 -12.47 6.99
C ASP A 158 -17.75 -12.39 5.49
N GLY A 159 -16.80 -12.02 4.63
CA GLY A 159 -16.94 -12.00 3.17
C GLY A 159 -17.77 -10.83 2.61
N LYS A 160 -18.09 -9.84 3.43
CA LYS A 160 -18.80 -8.64 2.97
C LYS A 160 -17.85 -7.57 2.48
N LEU A 161 -18.36 -6.71 1.62
CA LEU A 161 -17.68 -5.50 1.21
C LEU A 161 -17.94 -4.37 2.22
N LYS A 162 -16.88 -3.66 2.63
CA LYS A 162 -16.96 -2.50 3.50
C LYS A 162 -16.11 -1.36 2.95
N ILE A 163 -16.64 -0.14 3.00
CA ILE A 163 -15.88 1.08 2.75
C ILE A 163 -15.37 1.59 4.10
N THR A 164 -14.08 1.96 4.12
CA THR A 164 -13.44 2.58 5.28
C THR A 164 -12.42 3.63 4.84
N SER A 165 -11.86 4.38 5.77
CA SER A 165 -10.77 5.30 5.51
C SER A 165 -9.76 5.27 6.64
N THR A 166 -8.49 5.48 6.30
CA THR A 166 -7.37 5.48 7.26
C THR A 166 -6.57 6.78 7.18
N PRO A 167 -6.02 7.26 8.30
CA PRO A 167 -5.18 8.46 8.31
C PRO A 167 -3.78 8.16 7.78
N ASN A 168 -3.10 9.19 7.29
CA ASN A 168 -1.71 9.15 6.87
C ASN A 168 -1.43 7.98 5.92
N GLN A 169 -0.51 7.08 6.29
CA GLN A 169 -0.17 5.89 5.50
C GLN A 169 -0.66 4.58 6.13
N ASP A 170 -1.57 4.65 7.10
CA ASP A 170 -2.22 3.45 7.62
C ASP A 170 -3.08 2.78 6.54
N ASN A 171 -3.21 1.46 6.63
CA ASN A 171 -4.03 0.67 5.71
C ASN A 171 -4.76 -0.47 6.44
N PRO A 172 -5.80 -1.07 5.83
CA PRO A 172 -6.63 -2.10 6.48
C PRO A 172 -5.93 -3.42 6.83
N LEU A 173 -4.68 -3.65 6.40
CA LEU A 173 -3.88 -4.81 6.81
C LEU A 173 -3.25 -4.62 8.18
N MET A 174 -3.11 -3.39 8.65
CA MET A 174 -2.43 -3.07 9.90
C MET A 174 -3.24 -3.51 11.11
N ASP A 175 -2.57 -4.07 12.11
CA ASP A 175 -3.19 -4.56 13.36
C ASP A 175 -3.66 -3.44 14.29
N ILE A 176 -3.39 -2.18 13.96
CA ILE A 176 -3.75 -0.99 14.74
C ILE A 176 -5.02 -0.28 14.25
N VAL A 177 -5.55 -0.65 13.08
CA VAL A 177 -6.75 0.01 12.54
C VAL A 177 -8.02 -0.68 13.00
N ALA A 178 -9.10 0.12 13.15
CA ALA A 178 -10.39 -0.39 13.61
C ALA A 178 -11.06 -1.31 12.57
N ASP A 179 -11.01 -0.91 11.30
CA ASP A 179 -11.63 -1.63 10.19
C ASP A 179 -10.57 -2.43 9.42
N ARG A 180 -10.36 -3.66 9.85
CA ARG A 180 -9.43 -4.59 9.20
C ARG A 180 -10.12 -5.44 8.14
N GLY A 181 -9.39 -5.78 7.11
CA GLY A 181 -9.85 -6.65 6.03
C GLY A 181 -8.88 -6.67 4.88
N GLN A 182 -9.19 -7.48 3.85
CA GLN A 182 -8.39 -7.54 2.63
C GLN A 182 -8.73 -6.36 1.72
N PRO A 183 -7.82 -5.38 1.49
CA PRO A 183 -8.08 -4.30 0.57
C PRO A 183 -8.17 -4.82 -0.86
N ILE A 184 -9.19 -4.36 -1.59
CA ILE A 184 -9.35 -4.66 -3.01
C ILE A 184 -9.30 -3.40 -3.88
N LEU A 185 -9.66 -2.24 -3.32
CA LEU A 185 -9.54 -0.93 -3.96
C LEU A 185 -9.09 0.11 -2.93
N GLY A 186 -8.22 1.03 -3.32
CA GLY A 186 -7.74 2.12 -2.50
C GLY A 186 -7.53 3.39 -3.33
N ASN A 187 -7.87 4.54 -2.76
CA ASN A 187 -7.62 5.85 -3.36
C ASN A 187 -6.83 6.72 -2.39
N ASP A 188 -5.78 7.34 -2.89
CA ASP A 188 -4.96 8.31 -2.17
C ASP A 188 -5.67 9.65 -2.12
N VAL A 189 -6.01 10.11 -0.91
CA VAL A 189 -6.59 11.44 -0.69
C VAL A 189 -5.64 12.42 0.00
N TRP A 190 -4.34 12.10 0.03
CA TRP A 190 -3.31 13.09 0.29
C TRP A 190 -3.36 14.18 -0.80
N GLU A 191 -3.16 15.42 -0.44
CA GLU A 191 -3.21 16.53 -1.41
C GLU A 191 -2.19 16.37 -2.55
N HIS A 192 -1.02 15.78 -2.28
CA HIS A 192 0.00 15.54 -3.31
C HIS A 192 -0.51 14.64 -4.47
N ALA A 193 -1.55 13.85 -4.24
CA ALA A 193 -2.12 12.96 -5.28
C ALA A 193 -2.94 13.70 -6.33
N TYR A 194 -3.43 14.93 -6.02
CA TYR A 194 -4.38 15.62 -6.89
C TYR A 194 -4.23 17.15 -6.96
N TYR A 195 -3.40 17.77 -6.11
CA TYR A 195 -3.41 19.23 -5.93
C TYR A 195 -3.01 20.01 -7.18
N LEU A 196 -2.06 19.52 -7.98
CA LEU A 196 -1.62 20.23 -9.19
C LEU A 196 -2.76 20.43 -10.18
N GLN A 197 -3.67 19.49 -10.29
CA GLN A 197 -4.79 19.54 -11.25
C GLN A 197 -6.10 20.01 -10.61
N TYR A 198 -6.39 19.61 -9.40
CA TYR A 198 -7.69 19.85 -8.75
C TYR A 198 -7.64 20.88 -7.62
N GLN A 199 -6.46 21.29 -7.16
CA GLN A 199 -6.25 22.11 -5.98
C GLN A 199 -7.07 21.59 -4.78
N ASN A 200 -7.91 22.42 -4.17
CA ASN A 200 -8.75 22.05 -3.03
C ASN A 200 -9.98 21.18 -3.40
N ARG A 201 -10.20 20.91 -4.69
CA ARG A 201 -11.41 20.19 -5.15
C ARG A 201 -11.23 18.67 -5.09
N ARG A 202 -11.01 18.13 -3.88
CA ARG A 202 -10.88 16.67 -3.66
C ARG A 202 -12.07 15.90 -4.23
N GLY A 203 -13.29 16.45 -4.15
CA GLY A 203 -14.48 15.82 -4.68
C GLY A 203 -14.44 15.60 -6.19
N ASP A 204 -13.92 16.56 -6.96
CA ASP A 204 -13.78 16.46 -8.41
C ASP A 204 -12.75 15.40 -8.79
N TYR A 205 -11.63 15.32 -8.05
CA TYR A 205 -10.64 14.27 -8.20
C TYR A 205 -11.24 12.88 -7.97
N LEU A 206 -11.99 12.71 -6.86
CA LEU A 206 -12.63 11.44 -6.53
C LEU A 206 -13.65 11.02 -7.60
N ASP A 207 -14.40 11.97 -8.18
CA ASP A 207 -15.33 11.70 -9.28
C ASP A 207 -14.60 11.32 -10.58
N ALA A 208 -13.54 12.04 -10.94
CA ALA A 208 -12.79 11.79 -12.15
C ALA A 208 -12.01 10.45 -12.08
N TRP A 209 -11.53 10.07 -10.89
CA TRP A 209 -10.68 8.90 -10.69
C TRP A 209 -11.30 7.58 -11.15
N TRP A 210 -12.64 7.46 -11.12
CA TRP A 210 -13.32 6.25 -11.61
C TRP A 210 -13.05 5.93 -13.08
N GLN A 211 -12.62 6.90 -13.87
CA GLN A 211 -12.28 6.71 -15.29
C GLN A 211 -10.99 5.91 -15.49
N VAL A 212 -10.13 5.86 -14.49
CA VAL A 212 -8.84 5.16 -14.52
C VAL A 212 -8.79 3.92 -13.65
N VAL A 213 -9.85 3.58 -12.92
CA VAL A 213 -9.91 2.35 -12.13
C VAL A 213 -9.89 1.12 -13.03
N ASP A 214 -8.95 0.20 -12.80
CA ASP A 214 -8.89 -1.09 -13.49
C ASP A 214 -9.75 -2.14 -12.78
N TRP A 215 -11.01 -2.25 -13.19
CA TRP A 215 -11.97 -3.20 -12.64
C TRP A 215 -11.56 -4.66 -12.80
N ASN A 216 -10.70 -4.99 -13.77
CA ASN A 216 -10.18 -6.35 -13.92
C ASN A 216 -9.26 -6.71 -12.75
N VAL A 217 -8.40 -5.76 -12.34
CA VAL A 217 -7.55 -5.94 -11.16
C VAL A 217 -8.40 -6.04 -9.89
N ILE A 218 -9.36 -5.14 -9.71
CA ILE A 218 -10.22 -5.12 -8.53
C ILE A 218 -11.02 -6.42 -8.42
N SER A 219 -11.55 -6.92 -9.55
CA SER A 219 -12.29 -8.19 -9.60
C SER A 219 -11.42 -9.40 -9.24
N ARG A 220 -10.16 -9.44 -9.68
CA ARG A 220 -9.21 -10.50 -9.29
C ARG A 220 -8.93 -10.46 -7.80
N ARG A 221 -8.63 -9.27 -7.24
CA ARG A 221 -8.41 -9.10 -5.79
C ARG A 221 -9.62 -9.53 -4.97
N TYR A 222 -10.82 -9.23 -5.45
CA TYR A 222 -12.05 -9.70 -4.81
C TYR A 222 -12.14 -11.24 -4.83
N ALA A 223 -11.91 -11.87 -5.98
CA ALA A 223 -11.93 -13.32 -6.10
C ALA A 223 -10.86 -14.01 -5.21
N ASP A 224 -9.67 -13.40 -5.09
CA ASP A 224 -8.60 -13.92 -4.22
C ASP A 224 -8.95 -13.77 -2.73
N ALA A 225 -9.64 -12.70 -2.35
CA ALA A 225 -10.07 -12.47 -0.97
C ALA A 225 -11.25 -13.39 -0.52
N GLN A 226 -11.85 -14.14 -1.44
CA GLN A 226 -12.92 -15.12 -1.13
C GLN A 226 -12.40 -16.56 -0.93
N LYS A 227 -11.11 -16.79 -1.14
CA LYS A 227 -10.46 -18.11 -0.92
C LYS A 227 -10.11 -18.32 0.54
#